data_1bcd94a7aad603522eaf3a74c63de3c6
#
_entry.id   1bcd94a7aad603522eaf3a74c63de3c6
#
_cell.length_a   1.000
_cell.length_b   1.000
_cell.length_c   1.000
_cell.angle_alpha   90.00
_cell.angle_beta   90.00
_cell.angle_gamma   90.00
#
_symmetry.space_group_name_H-M   'P 1'
#
loop_
_entity.id
_entity.type
_entity.pdbx_description
1 polymer ?
#
loop_
_entity_poly.entity_id
_entity_poly.type
_entity_poly.pdbx_seq_one_letter_code
_entity_poly.pdbx_strand_id
1 'polypeptide(L)'
;DQSVDMILADLPYGTTKCKWDTVLPFDLLWQQYLRVTKPNAAIVLTASQPFTSALVMSNPQDFKYSWVYQKSKASNFLNARKNPMKYHEDVLVFGKGTVNYYPIMAEGNSYKRVHRGDNRDDCVYGKSTRGNGFTVENEGTRFPSSVIPKINNKGGRGSLHPTQKPVELFNYLIKTYTQ
;
A
#
# COMPACT_ATOMS: atom_id res chain seq x y z
N ASP A 1 1.40 16.28 -20.25
CA ASP A 1 0.74 16.35 -18.94
C ASP A 1 -0.46 15.42 -18.91
N GLN A 2 -0.76 14.82 -17.76
CA GLN A 2 -1.85 13.83 -17.57
C GLN A 2 -1.77 12.62 -18.52
N SER A 3 -0.58 12.09 -18.72
CA SER A 3 -0.30 10.96 -19.62
C SER A 3 0.11 9.68 -18.88
N VAL A 4 0.42 9.80 -17.58
CA VAL A 4 0.95 8.71 -16.75
C VAL A 4 -0.18 7.99 -16.04
N ASP A 5 -0.27 6.66 -16.22
CA ASP A 5 -1.32 5.82 -15.62
C ASP A 5 -1.05 5.49 -14.16
N MET A 6 0.21 5.48 -13.75
CA MET A 6 0.63 5.20 -12.38
C MET A 6 2.03 5.77 -12.12
N ILE A 7 2.27 6.24 -10.90
CA ILE A 7 3.63 6.42 -10.38
C ILE A 7 3.87 5.36 -9.32
N LEU A 8 4.97 4.63 -9.43
CA LEU A 8 5.47 3.71 -8.41
C LEU A 8 6.91 4.07 -8.11
N ALA A 9 7.20 4.57 -6.92
CA ALA A 9 8.53 5.04 -6.57
C ALA A 9 8.96 4.62 -5.15
N ASP A 10 10.25 4.36 -5.04
CA ASP A 10 10.98 4.15 -3.77
C ASP A 10 11.83 5.39 -3.51
N LEU A 11 11.27 6.35 -2.78
CA LEU A 11 11.92 7.63 -2.51
C LEU A 11 13.05 7.47 -1.49
N PRO A 12 14.03 8.37 -1.44
CA PRO A 12 14.99 8.42 -0.35
C PRO A 12 14.29 8.87 0.95
N TYR A 13 14.47 8.11 2.04
CA TYR A 13 13.78 8.35 3.32
C TYR A 13 14.55 9.26 4.28
N GLY A 14 15.82 9.56 3.99
CA GLY A 14 16.70 10.31 4.90
C GLY A 14 17.03 9.55 6.18
N THR A 15 16.99 8.23 6.16
CA THR A 15 17.19 7.39 7.36
C THR A 15 18.52 6.65 7.39
N THR A 16 19.30 6.75 6.32
CA THR A 16 20.62 6.13 6.21
C THR A 16 21.74 7.17 6.24
N LYS A 17 22.98 6.73 6.39
CA LYS A 17 24.17 7.60 6.30
C LYS A 17 24.65 7.79 4.84
N CYS A 18 23.92 7.28 3.88
CA CYS A 18 24.28 7.40 2.47
C CYS A 18 24.02 8.82 1.97
N LYS A 19 24.97 9.41 1.24
CA LYS A 19 24.87 10.79 0.72
C LYS A 19 23.67 10.99 -0.23
N TRP A 20 23.24 9.94 -0.90
CA TRP A 20 22.08 9.97 -1.82
C TRP A 20 20.72 9.88 -1.10
N ASP A 21 20.71 9.48 0.18
CA ASP A 21 19.46 9.31 0.95
C ASP A 21 19.03 10.66 1.57
N THR A 22 18.73 11.61 0.69
CA THR A 22 18.26 12.95 1.07
C THR A 22 16.79 13.09 0.68
N VAL A 23 15.94 13.45 1.64
CA VAL A 23 14.50 13.65 1.40
C VAL A 23 14.30 14.76 0.35
N LEU A 24 13.49 14.45 -0.65
CA LEU A 24 13.11 15.40 -1.69
C LEU A 24 12.13 16.44 -1.14
N PRO A 25 12.17 17.71 -1.62
CA PRO A 25 11.17 18.72 -1.28
C PRO A 25 9.76 18.26 -1.72
N PHE A 26 8.87 18.06 -0.76
CA PHE A 26 7.55 17.48 -1.04
C PHE A 26 6.69 18.37 -1.95
N ASP A 27 6.76 19.68 -1.81
CA ASP A 27 5.98 20.60 -2.65
C ASP A 27 6.30 20.41 -4.13
N LEU A 28 7.60 20.35 -4.48
CA LEU A 28 8.05 20.12 -5.84
C LEU A 28 7.70 18.70 -6.32
N LEU A 29 7.82 17.72 -5.46
CA LEU A 29 7.45 16.33 -5.75
C LEU A 29 5.98 16.24 -6.13
N TRP A 30 5.07 16.75 -5.29
CA TRP A 30 3.64 16.71 -5.52
C TRP A 30 3.23 17.52 -6.74
N GLN A 31 3.82 18.70 -6.94
CA GLN A 31 3.58 19.51 -8.12
C GLN A 31 3.81 18.72 -9.42
N GLN A 32 4.94 17.99 -9.52
CA GLN A 32 5.26 17.22 -10.72
C GLN A 32 4.44 15.93 -10.83
N TYR A 33 4.25 15.20 -9.74
CA TYR A 33 3.46 13.97 -9.75
C TYR A 33 2.01 14.24 -10.16
N LEU A 34 1.38 15.25 -9.58
CA LEU A 34 0.00 15.63 -9.91
C LEU A 34 -0.14 16.25 -11.31
N ARG A 35 0.92 16.84 -11.86
CA ARG A 35 0.94 17.37 -13.23
C ARG A 35 0.93 16.26 -14.27
N VAL A 36 1.71 15.20 -14.07
CA VAL A 36 1.90 14.16 -15.09
C VAL A 36 0.89 13.03 -15.01
N THR A 37 0.30 12.77 -13.85
CA THR A 37 -0.65 11.67 -13.66
C THR A 37 -2.03 11.98 -14.22
N LYS A 38 -2.67 10.94 -14.77
CA LYS A 38 -4.09 10.98 -15.16
C LYS A 38 -4.99 11.17 -13.93
N PRO A 39 -6.25 11.62 -14.09
CA PRO A 39 -7.15 11.89 -12.96
C PRO A 39 -7.36 10.73 -11.99
N ASN A 40 -7.40 9.50 -12.50
CA ASN A 40 -7.61 8.26 -11.69
C ASN A 40 -6.32 7.47 -11.46
N ALA A 41 -5.17 8.04 -11.81
CA ALA A 41 -3.89 7.38 -11.62
C ALA A 41 -3.56 7.24 -10.13
N ALA A 42 -3.01 6.10 -9.76
CA ALA A 42 -2.45 5.91 -8.43
C ALA A 42 -1.01 6.40 -8.36
N ILE A 43 -0.67 7.11 -7.29
CA ILE A 43 0.70 7.43 -6.90
C ILE A 43 1.03 6.55 -5.72
N VAL A 44 1.90 5.55 -5.92
CA VAL A 44 2.22 4.52 -4.95
C VAL A 44 3.68 4.67 -4.53
N LEU A 45 3.88 4.94 -3.25
CA LEU A 45 5.19 5.29 -2.70
C LEU A 45 5.53 4.35 -1.55
N THR A 46 6.69 3.71 -1.60
CA THR A 46 7.21 2.97 -0.45
C THR A 46 7.70 3.94 0.60
N ALA A 47 7.54 3.59 1.86
CA ALA A 47 7.89 4.45 2.98
C ALA A 47 8.22 3.65 4.25
N SER A 48 8.79 4.32 5.21
CA SER A 48 9.13 3.77 6.52
C SER A 48 9.19 4.90 7.54
N GLN A 49 8.70 4.67 8.77
CA GLN A 49 8.71 5.70 9.81
C GLN A 49 10.13 6.20 10.12
N PRO A 50 10.32 7.53 10.36
CA PRO A 50 9.31 8.61 10.45
C PRO A 50 8.90 9.22 9.10
N PHE A 51 9.57 8.87 8.00
CA PHE A 51 9.29 9.38 6.65
C PHE A 51 7.83 9.12 6.22
N THR A 52 7.25 7.97 6.57
CA THR A 52 5.82 7.66 6.32
C THR A 52 4.91 8.79 6.80
N SER A 53 5.05 9.20 8.06
CA SER A 53 4.22 10.26 8.64
C SER A 53 4.42 11.60 7.94
N ALA A 54 5.65 11.99 7.67
CA ALA A 54 5.97 13.22 6.97
C ALA A 54 5.36 13.25 5.56
N LEU A 55 5.47 12.13 4.82
CA LEU A 55 4.95 12.01 3.47
C LEU A 55 3.40 12.07 3.44
N VAL A 56 2.72 11.40 4.36
CA VAL A 56 1.24 11.47 4.47
C VAL A 56 0.81 12.90 4.81
N MET A 57 1.46 13.54 5.78
CA MET A 57 1.10 14.90 6.20
C MET A 57 1.44 15.96 5.16
N SER A 58 2.32 15.68 4.21
CA SER A 58 2.63 16.60 3.11
C SER A 58 1.52 16.70 2.05
N ASN A 59 0.61 15.69 1.97
CA ASN A 59 -0.53 15.71 1.04
C ASN A 59 -1.70 14.85 1.58
N PRO A 60 -2.29 15.20 2.73
CA PRO A 60 -3.33 14.39 3.37
C PRO A 60 -4.63 14.33 2.57
N GLN A 61 -4.92 15.33 1.75
CA GLN A 61 -6.14 15.40 0.93
C GLN A 61 -6.16 14.37 -0.21
N ASP A 62 -5.01 14.02 -0.79
CA ASP A 62 -4.88 13.03 -1.85
C ASP A 62 -4.51 11.65 -1.31
N PHE A 63 -4.19 11.51 -0.02
CA PHE A 63 -3.93 10.23 0.61
C PHE A 63 -5.19 9.36 0.60
N LYS A 64 -5.05 8.08 0.20
CA LYS A 64 -6.17 7.13 0.14
C LYS A 64 -6.10 6.09 1.24
N TYR A 65 -5.04 5.29 1.24
CA TYR A 65 -4.79 4.24 2.21
C TYR A 65 -3.34 3.77 2.14
N SER A 66 -2.97 2.90 3.06
CA SER A 66 -1.66 2.25 3.05
C SER A 66 -1.79 0.74 3.01
N TRP A 67 -0.81 0.08 2.41
CA TRP A 67 -0.53 -1.32 2.60
C TRP A 67 0.66 -1.47 3.55
N VAL A 68 0.69 -2.57 4.25
CA VAL A 68 1.86 -3.02 5.02
C VAL A 68 2.56 -4.11 4.22
N TYR A 69 3.76 -3.82 3.73
CA TYR A 69 4.59 -4.83 3.08
C TYR A 69 5.40 -5.60 4.13
N GLN A 70 5.12 -6.90 4.29
CA GLN A 70 5.85 -7.77 5.20
C GLN A 70 7.14 -8.27 4.55
N LYS A 71 8.28 -7.91 5.15
CA LYS A 71 9.60 -8.32 4.67
C LYS A 71 9.93 -9.73 5.08
N SER A 72 10.70 -10.44 4.23
CA SER A 72 11.21 -11.78 4.55
C SER A 72 12.33 -11.76 5.60
N LYS A 73 13.08 -10.64 5.66
CA LYS A 73 14.17 -10.43 6.63
C LYS A 73 13.97 -9.12 7.37
N ALA A 74 14.23 -9.15 8.67
CA ALA A 74 14.20 -7.93 9.47
C ALA A 74 15.32 -6.96 9.05
N SER A 75 15.02 -5.69 9.16
CA SER A 75 16.04 -4.64 9.24
C SER A 75 16.20 -4.17 10.69
N ASN A 76 17.19 -3.30 10.96
CA ASN A 76 17.47 -2.75 12.27
C ASN A 76 17.95 -3.79 13.32
N PHE A 77 18.58 -4.87 12.89
CA PHE A 77 19.06 -5.95 13.78
C PHE A 77 20.09 -5.47 14.79
N LEU A 78 20.88 -4.43 14.50
CA LEU A 78 21.86 -3.84 15.44
C LEU A 78 21.19 -3.25 16.69
N ASN A 79 19.91 -2.90 16.60
CA ASN A 79 19.14 -2.33 17.69
C ASN A 79 18.19 -3.33 18.36
N ALA A 80 18.30 -4.62 18.07
CA ALA A 80 17.35 -5.65 18.53
C ALA A 80 17.20 -5.76 20.06
N ARG A 81 18.23 -5.27 20.81
CA ARG A 81 18.16 -5.19 22.29
C ARG A 81 17.46 -3.94 22.82
N LYS A 82 17.18 -2.95 21.97
CA LYS A 82 16.61 -1.64 22.34
C LYS A 82 15.19 -1.46 21.84
N ASN A 83 14.88 -2.03 20.66
CA ASN A 83 13.58 -1.92 19.99
C ASN A 83 13.29 -3.16 19.14
N PRO A 84 12.01 -3.41 18.82
CA PRO A 84 11.63 -4.52 17.95
C PRO A 84 12.33 -4.44 16.59
N MET A 85 12.68 -5.60 16.05
CA MET A 85 13.20 -5.70 14.70
C MET A 85 12.12 -5.37 13.67
N LYS A 86 12.47 -4.61 12.63
CA LYS A 86 11.54 -4.08 11.66
C LYS A 86 11.30 -5.08 10.53
N TYR A 87 10.13 -5.71 10.52
CA TYR A 87 9.68 -6.70 9.54
C TYR A 87 8.70 -6.14 8.50
N HIS A 88 8.46 -4.84 8.47
CA HIS A 88 7.55 -4.25 7.51
C HIS A 88 8.06 -2.91 6.97
N GLU A 89 7.48 -2.53 5.87
CA GLU A 89 7.51 -1.18 5.30
C GLU A 89 6.10 -0.81 4.87
N ASP A 90 5.82 0.48 4.81
CA ASP A 90 4.55 1.00 4.35
C ASP A 90 4.59 1.18 2.83
N VAL A 91 3.44 0.96 2.18
CA VAL A 91 3.24 1.33 0.78
C VAL A 91 2.03 2.26 0.77
N LEU A 92 2.28 3.53 0.53
CA LEU A 92 1.29 4.59 0.60
C LEU A 92 0.67 4.83 -0.77
N VAL A 93 -0.65 4.97 -0.81
CA VAL A 93 -1.41 5.20 -2.04
C VAL A 93 -2.04 6.58 -1.98
N PHE A 94 -1.74 7.38 -2.99
CA PHE A 94 -2.29 8.72 -3.21
C PHE A 94 -2.92 8.81 -4.58
N GLY A 95 -3.71 9.84 -4.82
CA GLY A 95 -4.26 10.19 -6.13
C GLY A 95 -5.45 11.14 -6.04
N LYS A 96 -5.75 11.81 -7.14
CA LYS A 96 -6.92 12.67 -7.24
C LYS A 96 -8.19 11.83 -7.33
N GLY A 97 -9.20 12.14 -6.53
CA GLY A 97 -10.48 11.43 -6.59
C GLY A 97 -10.36 9.92 -6.32
N THR A 98 -11.07 9.12 -7.06
CA THR A 98 -11.04 7.64 -6.97
C THR A 98 -9.91 7.11 -7.86
N VAL A 99 -8.95 6.40 -7.26
CA VAL A 99 -7.86 5.76 -8.01
C VAL A 99 -8.32 4.44 -8.63
N ASN A 100 -7.75 4.10 -9.78
CA ASN A 100 -7.93 2.79 -10.38
C ASN A 100 -7.42 1.71 -9.43
N TYR A 101 -8.23 0.65 -9.23
CA TYR A 101 -7.89 -0.45 -8.36
C TYR A 101 -8.41 -1.77 -8.92
N TYR A 102 -7.51 -2.67 -9.24
CA TYR A 102 -7.76 -3.99 -9.81
C TYR A 102 -7.32 -5.06 -8.80
N PRO A 103 -8.21 -5.51 -7.90
CA PRO A 103 -7.82 -6.42 -6.83
C PRO A 103 -7.35 -7.76 -7.37
N ILE A 104 -6.15 -8.16 -7.00
CA ILE A 104 -5.63 -9.50 -7.29
C ILE A 104 -6.22 -10.44 -6.24
N MET A 105 -7.24 -11.20 -6.64
CA MET A 105 -7.96 -12.09 -5.74
C MET A 105 -7.08 -13.23 -5.26
N ALA A 106 -7.14 -13.54 -3.97
CA ALA A 106 -6.50 -14.70 -3.38
C ALA A 106 -7.43 -15.91 -3.38
N GLU A 107 -6.86 -17.11 -3.41
CA GLU A 107 -7.61 -18.36 -3.24
C GLU A 107 -8.00 -18.56 -1.77
N GLY A 108 -9.12 -19.19 -1.53
CA GLY A 108 -9.64 -19.51 -0.21
C GLY A 108 -10.75 -20.57 -0.31
N ASN A 109 -11.23 -21.05 0.82
CA ASN A 109 -12.33 -22.01 0.83
C ASN A 109 -13.64 -21.32 0.42
N SER A 110 -14.45 -22.01 -0.38
CA SER A 110 -15.83 -21.57 -0.68
C SER A 110 -16.67 -21.54 0.61
N TYR A 111 -17.63 -20.62 0.68
CA TYR A 111 -18.56 -20.57 1.81
C TYR A 111 -19.91 -19.98 1.39
N LYS A 112 -20.93 -20.39 2.14
CA LYS A 112 -22.26 -19.78 2.10
C LYS A 112 -22.56 -19.21 3.50
N ARG A 113 -22.90 -17.93 3.56
CA ARG A 113 -23.23 -17.24 4.80
C ARG A 113 -24.55 -16.52 4.69
N VAL A 114 -25.46 -16.85 5.59
CA VAL A 114 -26.75 -16.15 5.72
C VAL A 114 -26.56 -15.00 6.72
N HIS A 115 -26.75 -13.79 6.25
CA HIS A 115 -26.82 -12.60 7.10
C HIS A 115 -28.29 -12.38 7.47
N ARG A 116 -28.59 -12.42 8.78
CA ARG A 116 -29.91 -12.04 9.28
C ARG A 116 -30.09 -10.54 9.11
N GLY A 117 -31.30 -10.11 8.82
CA GLY A 117 -31.66 -8.69 8.79
C GLY A 117 -31.34 -8.01 10.10
N ASP A 118 -30.93 -6.77 10.05
CA ASP A 118 -30.61 -5.95 11.19
C ASP A 118 -31.14 -4.53 10.95
N ASN A 119 -32.10 -4.12 11.76
CA ASN A 119 -32.75 -2.81 11.69
C ASN A 119 -32.23 -1.83 12.76
N ARG A 120 -31.05 -2.10 13.34
CA ARG A 120 -30.46 -1.18 14.32
C ARG A 120 -30.05 0.14 13.67
N ASP A 121 -30.49 1.23 14.25
CA ASP A 121 -30.17 2.59 13.81
C ASP A 121 -28.78 3.09 14.30
N ASP A 122 -28.14 2.33 15.18
CA ASP A 122 -26.93 2.72 15.94
C ASP A 122 -25.66 1.93 15.58
N CYS A 123 -25.57 1.42 14.34
CA CYS A 123 -24.33 0.73 13.97
C CYS A 123 -23.19 1.73 13.67
N VAL A 124 -21.95 1.30 13.92
CA VAL A 124 -20.70 2.09 13.71
C VAL A 124 -20.60 2.70 12.30
N TYR A 125 -21.31 2.13 11.33
CA TYR A 125 -21.31 2.59 9.93
C TYR A 125 -22.58 3.34 9.53
N GLY A 126 -23.37 3.84 10.49
CA GLY A 126 -24.65 4.50 10.25
C GLY A 126 -25.83 3.53 10.18
N LYS A 127 -26.96 3.97 9.59
CA LYS A 127 -28.14 3.12 9.46
C LYS A 127 -27.82 1.84 8.71
N SER A 128 -28.16 0.69 9.31
CA SER A 128 -28.06 -0.61 8.64
C SER A 128 -29.05 -0.68 7.48
N THR A 129 -28.53 -0.86 6.26
CA THR A 129 -29.36 -1.11 5.06
C THR A 129 -29.74 -2.59 4.88
N ARG A 130 -29.45 -3.45 5.89
CA ARG A 130 -29.62 -4.90 5.84
C ARG A 130 -31.02 -5.37 6.26
N GLY A 131 -32.07 -4.57 6.03
CA GLY A 131 -33.44 -4.77 6.53
C GLY A 131 -33.98 -6.21 6.50
N ASN A 132 -33.89 -6.91 5.38
CA ASN A 132 -34.48 -8.24 5.21
C ASN A 132 -33.50 -9.42 5.26
N GLY A 133 -32.23 -9.14 5.57
CA GLY A 133 -31.18 -10.16 5.48
C GLY A 133 -30.86 -10.54 4.03
N PHE A 134 -29.70 -11.18 3.86
CA PHE A 134 -29.24 -11.67 2.54
C PHE A 134 -28.27 -12.84 2.70
N THR A 135 -28.18 -13.63 1.67
CA THR A 135 -27.22 -14.74 1.60
C THR A 135 -26.04 -14.33 0.73
N VAL A 136 -24.82 -14.55 1.22
CA VAL A 136 -23.59 -14.42 0.44
C VAL A 136 -23.09 -15.82 0.14
N GLU A 137 -22.89 -16.10 -1.13
CA GLU A 137 -22.20 -17.29 -1.61
C GLU A 137 -20.85 -16.84 -2.19
N ASN A 138 -19.80 -17.52 -1.81
CA ASN A 138 -18.45 -17.23 -2.29
C ASN A 138 -17.80 -18.53 -2.79
N GLU A 139 -17.35 -18.51 -4.03
CA GLU A 139 -16.81 -19.67 -4.74
C GLU A 139 -15.34 -19.99 -4.40
N GLY A 140 -14.78 -19.34 -3.41
CA GLY A 140 -13.40 -19.60 -2.98
C GLY A 140 -12.40 -18.51 -3.35
N THR A 141 -12.89 -17.29 -3.60
CA THR A 141 -12.02 -16.13 -3.81
C THR A 141 -12.05 -15.18 -2.61
N ARG A 142 -10.97 -14.45 -2.39
CA ARG A 142 -10.87 -13.43 -1.33
C ARG A 142 -10.26 -12.16 -1.87
N PHE A 143 -10.84 -11.03 -1.48
CA PHE A 143 -10.19 -9.75 -1.70
C PHE A 143 -8.86 -9.69 -0.95
N PRO A 144 -7.85 -8.99 -1.50
CA PRO A 144 -6.56 -8.87 -0.84
C PRO A 144 -6.67 -8.17 0.52
N SER A 145 -5.85 -8.61 1.46
CA SER A 145 -5.65 -7.94 2.74
C SER A 145 -4.78 -6.69 2.55
N SER A 146 -4.94 -5.69 3.44
CA SER A 146 -4.02 -4.53 3.48
C SER A 146 -2.59 -4.90 3.88
N VAL A 147 -2.36 -6.14 4.32
CA VAL A 147 -1.02 -6.68 4.55
C VAL A 147 -0.61 -7.51 3.34
N ILE A 148 0.36 -7.01 2.57
CA ILE A 148 0.95 -7.76 1.46
C ILE A 148 1.77 -8.90 2.06
N PRO A 149 1.44 -10.17 1.71
CA PRO A 149 2.11 -11.31 2.30
C PRO A 149 3.59 -11.33 1.94
N LYS A 150 4.35 -12.01 2.77
CA LYS A 150 5.80 -12.15 2.70
C LYS A 150 6.28 -12.55 1.31
N ILE A 151 6.83 -11.60 0.59
CA ILE A 151 7.52 -11.83 -0.68
C ILE A 151 8.96 -12.17 -0.37
N ASN A 152 9.42 -13.31 -0.87
CA ASN A 152 10.81 -13.71 -0.69
C ASN A 152 11.71 -12.80 -1.51
N ASN A 153 12.32 -11.85 -0.85
CA ASN A 153 13.40 -11.11 -1.45
C ASN A 153 14.59 -12.08 -1.62
N LYS A 154 14.86 -12.50 -2.85
CA LYS A 154 16.06 -13.26 -3.20
C LYS A 154 17.33 -12.39 -3.07
N GLY A 155 17.26 -11.30 -2.31
CA GLY A 155 18.37 -10.44 -1.94
C GLY A 155 19.48 -11.24 -1.27
N GLY A 156 20.44 -11.60 -2.05
CA GLY A 156 21.66 -12.30 -1.76
C GLY A 156 22.70 -11.85 -2.77
N ARG A 157 23.71 -12.68 -3.06
CA ARG A 157 24.68 -12.44 -4.14
C ARG A 157 23.94 -12.25 -5.47
N GLY A 158 23.71 -11.00 -5.90
CA GLY A 158 22.95 -10.65 -7.12
C GLY A 158 22.00 -9.46 -6.98
N SER A 159 21.84 -8.86 -5.78
CA SER A 159 21.17 -7.57 -5.66
C SER A 159 22.03 -6.48 -6.28
N LEU A 160 21.48 -5.74 -7.24
CA LEU A 160 22.18 -4.63 -7.90
C LEU A 160 22.32 -3.40 -7.00
N HIS A 161 21.45 -3.28 -5.98
CA HIS A 161 21.47 -2.18 -5.02
C HIS A 161 21.19 -2.68 -3.59
N PRO A 162 21.84 -2.14 -2.56
CA PRO A 162 21.69 -2.59 -1.17
C PRO A 162 20.27 -2.51 -0.62
N THR A 163 19.50 -1.53 -1.08
CA THR A 163 18.12 -1.28 -0.66
C THR A 163 17.07 -1.68 -1.71
N GLN A 164 17.46 -2.47 -2.72
CA GLN A 164 16.56 -2.88 -3.79
C GLN A 164 15.29 -3.54 -3.24
N LYS A 165 14.14 -3.06 -3.67
CA LYS A 165 12.84 -3.68 -3.39
C LYS A 165 12.66 -4.95 -4.23
N PRO A 166 11.91 -5.94 -3.74
CA PRO A 166 11.59 -7.14 -4.53
C PRO A 166 10.85 -6.78 -5.82
N VAL A 167 11.24 -7.36 -6.92
CA VAL A 167 10.57 -7.19 -8.22
C VAL A 167 9.11 -7.66 -8.15
N GLU A 168 8.88 -8.75 -7.42
CA GLU A 168 7.54 -9.30 -7.22
C GLU A 168 6.60 -8.34 -6.49
N LEU A 169 7.11 -7.53 -5.55
CA LEU A 169 6.33 -6.49 -4.89
C LEU A 169 5.88 -5.44 -5.90
N PHE A 170 6.81 -4.94 -6.72
CA PHE A 170 6.51 -3.91 -7.70
C PHE A 170 5.58 -4.45 -8.79
N ASN A 171 5.78 -5.67 -9.25
CA ASN A 171 4.87 -6.33 -10.18
C ASN A 171 3.45 -6.49 -9.61
N TYR A 172 3.31 -6.86 -8.34
CA TYR A 172 2.02 -6.92 -7.66
C TYR A 172 1.33 -5.56 -7.64
N LEU A 173 2.05 -4.51 -7.25
CA LEU A 173 1.52 -3.14 -7.18
C LEU A 173 1.16 -2.59 -8.57
N ILE A 174 1.99 -2.82 -9.58
CA ILE A 174 1.69 -2.41 -10.97
C ILE A 174 0.38 -3.05 -11.44
N LYS A 175 0.24 -4.37 -11.31
CA LYS A 175 -0.98 -5.08 -11.70
C LYS A 175 -2.22 -4.66 -10.90
N THR A 176 -2.04 -4.15 -9.69
CA THR A 176 -3.14 -3.67 -8.84
C THR A 176 -3.65 -2.31 -9.30
N TYR A 177 -2.84 -1.48 -9.94
CA TYR A 177 -3.21 -0.10 -10.26
C TYR A 177 -3.18 0.24 -11.76
N THR A 178 -2.77 -0.70 -12.60
CA THR A 178 -2.74 -0.53 -14.07
C THR A 178 -3.31 -1.75 -14.80
N GLN A 179 -3.75 -1.53 -16.05
CA GLN A 179 -4.15 -2.57 -17.02
C GLN A 179 -3.30 -2.47 -18.27
#